data_0dad5dbeadbf027b96751092b36d12df
#
_entry.id   0dad5dbeadbf027b96751092b36d12df
#
_cell.length_a   1.000
_cell.length_b   1.000
_cell.length_c   1.000
_cell.angle_alpha   90.00
_cell.angle_beta   90.00
_cell.angle_gamma   90.00
#
_symmetry.space_group_name_H-M   'P 1'
#
loop_
_entity.id
_entity.type
_entity.pdbx_description
1 polymer ?
#
loop_
_entity_poly.entity_id
_entity_poly.type
_entity_poly.pdbx_seq_one_letter_code
_entity_poly.pdbx_strand_id
1 'polypeptide(L)'
;MPTDGMRLAVLASPDAWHYRDLKRAAAGAHEVVSFPFETLAASVGATREFNLDADCVIVRTMPPGSLQEVVFRMDLLGQLAATGSLVLNSPKSIEIAVDKYLSLAKLNAAGIPVPATFVSQDLETALQHFERLGGDVVVKPLFGSMGNGIHRIQSLSKAKETFESLVESASVIYQQEFVPHAGFDLRLLVIGSEVLGMKRINADNWITNISQGGKGEPYLPTPEEKQLAIESARAVGAHFAGVDLVVDQKSGRQLILEVNAVPGWRAISNVLDVDVAKMFISEIEELMSEKDSHR
;
A
#
# COMPACT_ATOMS: atom_id res chain seq x y z
N MET A 1 26.48 23.15 5.50
CA MET A 1 25.66 24.29 5.07
C MET A 1 24.28 24.06 5.62
N PRO A 2 23.60 25.01 6.27
CA PRO A 2 22.20 24.81 6.57
C PRO A 2 21.49 24.66 5.22
N THR A 3 20.91 23.50 4.99
CA THR A 3 20.02 23.28 3.85
C THR A 3 18.84 24.24 4.03
N ASP A 4 18.62 25.15 3.06
CA ASP A 4 17.36 25.88 3.00
C ASP A 4 16.23 24.86 3.14
N GLY A 5 15.31 25.08 4.11
CA GLY A 5 14.29 24.09 4.45
C GLY A 5 13.44 23.75 3.24
N MET A 6 13.25 22.46 2.98
CA MET A 6 12.39 21.97 1.90
C MET A 6 10.92 22.34 2.14
N ARG A 7 10.18 22.51 1.06
CA ARG A 7 8.73 22.60 1.09
C ARG A 7 8.12 21.24 0.75
N LEU A 8 7.47 20.62 1.75
CA LEU A 8 6.85 19.30 1.67
C LEU A 8 5.33 19.45 1.57
N ALA A 9 4.74 19.08 0.44
CA ALA A 9 3.29 19.06 0.26
C ALA A 9 2.74 17.68 0.57
N VAL A 10 1.89 17.58 1.58
CA VAL A 10 1.21 16.35 1.96
C VAL A 10 -0.18 16.33 1.34
N LEU A 11 -0.43 15.40 0.43
CA LEU A 11 -1.76 15.21 -0.17
C LEU A 11 -2.68 14.49 0.83
N ALA A 12 -3.29 15.29 1.69
CA ALA A 12 -4.21 14.88 2.74
C ALA A 12 -4.99 16.09 3.26
N SER A 13 -6.11 15.84 3.93
CA SER A 13 -6.81 16.87 4.71
C SER A 13 -5.91 17.44 5.83
N PRO A 14 -6.02 18.72 6.19
CA PRO A 14 -5.27 19.31 7.30
C PRO A 14 -5.59 18.66 8.66
N ASP A 15 -6.73 18.00 8.79
CA ASP A 15 -7.10 17.24 9.99
C ASP A 15 -6.58 15.81 10.01
N ALA A 16 -5.99 15.33 8.91
CA ALA A 16 -5.45 13.99 8.83
C ALA A 16 -4.31 13.78 9.84
N TRP A 17 -4.38 12.67 10.59
CA TRP A 17 -3.38 12.36 11.61
C TRP A 17 -1.96 12.32 11.04
N HIS A 18 -1.76 11.69 9.89
CA HIS A 18 -0.45 11.57 9.25
C HIS A 18 0.12 12.91 8.81
N TYR A 19 -0.71 13.85 8.34
CA TYR A 19 -0.28 15.20 8.03
C TYR A 19 0.25 15.92 9.28
N ARG A 20 -0.53 15.87 10.38
CA ARG A 20 -0.13 16.49 11.64
C ARG A 20 1.15 15.88 12.20
N ASP A 21 1.32 14.58 12.06
CA ASP A 21 2.51 13.86 12.54
C ASP A 21 3.76 14.21 11.71
N LEU A 22 3.66 14.27 10.38
CA LEU A 22 4.74 14.76 9.51
C LEU A 22 5.10 16.21 9.81
N LYS A 23 4.10 17.09 9.99
CA LYS A 23 4.31 18.49 10.33
C LYS A 23 5.03 18.64 11.67
N ARG A 24 4.68 17.84 12.67
CA ARG A 24 5.38 17.77 13.96
C ARG A 24 6.83 17.31 13.79
N ALA A 25 7.06 16.23 13.02
CA ALA A 25 8.37 15.64 12.84
C ALA A 25 9.34 16.54 12.07
N ALA A 26 8.85 17.30 11.10
CA ALA A 26 9.62 18.25 10.27
C ALA A 26 9.80 19.64 10.92
N ALA A 27 9.20 19.88 12.10
CA ALA A 27 9.19 21.22 12.72
C ALA A 27 10.59 21.79 12.92
N GLY A 28 10.80 23.02 12.41
CA GLY A 28 12.08 23.73 12.49
C GLY A 28 13.09 23.41 11.39
N ALA A 29 12.86 22.37 10.58
CA ALA A 29 13.73 22.02 9.46
C ALA A 29 13.06 22.27 8.10
N HIS A 30 11.78 21.95 7.95
CA HIS A 30 11.06 22.02 6.68
C HIS A 30 9.67 22.66 6.85
N GLU A 31 9.17 23.28 5.76
CA GLU A 31 7.79 23.71 5.65
C GLU A 31 6.92 22.53 5.23
N VAL A 32 5.88 22.19 6.01
CA VAL A 32 4.92 21.12 5.68
C VAL A 32 3.55 21.71 5.48
N VAL A 33 3.02 21.58 4.27
CA VAL A 33 1.70 22.08 3.87
C VAL A 33 0.75 20.93 3.55
N SER A 34 -0.52 21.08 3.97
CA SER A 34 -1.59 20.16 3.58
C SER A 34 -2.19 20.61 2.25
N PHE A 35 -2.39 19.66 1.35
CA PHE A 35 -2.97 19.91 0.04
C PHE A 35 -3.97 18.80 -0.30
N PRO A 36 -5.29 19.02 -0.12
CA PRO A 36 -6.30 18.02 -0.48
C PRO A 36 -6.31 17.73 -1.99
N PHE A 37 -6.50 16.48 -2.38
CA PHE A 37 -6.54 16.08 -3.79
C PHE A 37 -7.59 16.84 -4.60
N GLU A 38 -8.72 17.17 -3.98
CA GLU A 38 -9.84 17.87 -4.61
C GLU A 38 -9.50 19.30 -5.04
N THR A 39 -8.42 19.86 -4.47
CA THR A 39 -7.96 21.22 -4.77
C THR A 39 -6.85 21.24 -5.84
N LEU A 40 -6.36 20.08 -6.26
CA LEU A 40 -5.33 20.00 -7.28
C LEU A 40 -5.86 20.47 -8.65
N ALA A 41 -5.07 21.30 -9.32
CA ALA A 41 -5.37 21.80 -10.66
C ALA A 41 -4.09 21.90 -11.48
N ALA A 42 -4.22 21.74 -12.79
CA ALA A 42 -3.13 21.88 -13.74
C ALA A 42 -3.62 22.58 -15.02
N SER A 43 -2.72 23.30 -15.69
CA SER A 43 -2.95 23.85 -17.01
C SER A 43 -2.04 23.23 -18.06
N VAL A 44 -2.47 23.25 -19.32
CA VAL A 44 -1.70 22.82 -20.49
C VAL A 44 -1.74 23.96 -21.51
N GLY A 45 -0.61 24.29 -22.12
CA GLY A 45 -0.51 25.33 -23.12
C GLY A 45 0.73 26.20 -22.98
N ALA A 46 0.62 27.50 -23.33
CA ALA A 46 1.75 28.44 -23.30
C ALA A 46 2.34 28.65 -21.89
N THR A 47 1.50 28.62 -20.88
CA THR A 47 1.92 28.58 -19.46
C THR A 47 1.53 27.22 -18.89
N ARG A 48 2.53 26.47 -18.42
CA ARG A 48 2.32 25.21 -17.72
C ARG A 48 2.34 25.50 -16.23
N GLU A 49 1.18 25.47 -15.62
CA GLU A 49 1.04 25.83 -14.21
C GLU A 49 0.38 24.70 -13.44
N PHE A 50 0.93 24.43 -12.26
CA PHE A 50 0.32 23.66 -11.21
C PHE A 50 0.01 24.61 -10.06
N ASN A 51 -1.11 24.41 -9.41
CA ASN A 51 -1.41 25.17 -8.19
C ASN A 51 -0.68 24.61 -6.94
N LEU A 52 0.24 23.67 -7.14
CA LEU A 52 1.07 23.05 -6.12
C LEU A 52 2.55 23.24 -6.50
N ASP A 53 3.26 23.96 -5.66
CA ASP A 53 4.71 24.17 -5.72
C ASP A 53 5.34 23.55 -4.46
N ALA A 54 6.16 22.49 -4.64
CA ALA A 54 6.81 21.78 -3.56
C ALA A 54 8.03 20.99 -4.06
N ASP A 55 9.06 20.89 -3.23
CA ASP A 55 10.24 20.06 -3.49
C ASP A 55 9.88 18.57 -3.43
N CYS A 56 9.04 18.20 -2.46
CA CYS A 56 8.53 16.85 -2.29
C CYS A 56 7.02 16.85 -2.10
N VAL A 57 6.34 15.96 -2.84
CA VAL A 57 4.90 15.69 -2.75
C VAL A 57 4.68 14.32 -2.12
N ILE A 58 4.05 14.29 -0.96
CA ILE A 58 3.82 13.07 -0.18
C ILE A 58 2.37 12.65 -0.32
N VAL A 59 2.10 11.54 -0.97
CA VAL A 59 0.75 10.99 -1.13
C VAL A 59 0.35 10.23 0.13
N ARG A 60 -0.71 10.72 0.83
CA ARG A 60 -1.18 10.08 2.07
C ARG A 60 -2.61 9.57 2.04
N THR A 61 -3.45 10.21 1.27
CA THR A 61 -4.86 9.82 1.16
C THR A 61 -5.34 10.16 -0.24
N MET A 62 -5.61 9.15 -1.05
CA MET A 62 -6.34 9.33 -2.29
C MET A 62 -7.82 9.05 -2.00
N PRO A 63 -8.69 10.06 -2.04
CA PRO A 63 -10.11 9.85 -1.76
C PRO A 63 -10.75 9.00 -2.86
N PRO A 64 -11.82 8.26 -2.55
CA PRO A 64 -12.64 7.61 -3.57
C PRO A 64 -13.07 8.61 -4.64
N GLY A 65 -13.23 8.15 -5.86
CA GLY A 65 -13.62 8.99 -6.98
C GLY A 65 -14.07 8.17 -8.18
N SER A 66 -14.64 8.85 -9.16
CA SER A 66 -14.89 8.27 -10.47
C SER A 66 -13.57 7.88 -11.15
N LEU A 67 -13.65 7.04 -12.18
CA LEU A 67 -12.47 6.71 -12.99
C LEU A 67 -11.78 7.97 -13.54
N GLN A 68 -12.55 8.98 -13.96
CA GLN A 68 -12.00 10.24 -14.47
C GLN A 68 -11.19 10.99 -13.42
N GLU A 69 -11.72 11.10 -12.19
CA GLU A 69 -11.01 11.76 -11.10
C GLU A 69 -9.73 11.01 -10.70
N VAL A 70 -9.80 9.67 -10.60
CA VAL A 70 -8.62 8.87 -10.26
C VAL A 70 -7.53 8.99 -11.33
N VAL A 71 -7.89 8.86 -12.62
CA VAL A 71 -6.95 9.00 -13.74
C VAL A 71 -6.34 10.41 -13.74
N PHE A 72 -7.16 11.47 -13.62
CA PHE A 72 -6.66 12.85 -13.56
C PHE A 72 -5.66 13.06 -12.41
N ARG A 73 -5.97 12.55 -11.19
CA ARG A 73 -5.07 12.65 -10.04
C ARG A 73 -3.75 11.95 -10.29
N MET A 74 -3.77 10.77 -10.89
CA MET A 74 -2.55 10.00 -11.22
C MET A 74 -1.73 10.69 -12.31
N ASP A 75 -2.36 11.21 -13.35
CA ASP A 75 -1.72 11.97 -14.43
C ASP A 75 -1.05 13.25 -13.89
N LEU A 76 -1.75 13.94 -12.98
CA LEU A 76 -1.23 15.16 -12.34
C LEU A 76 0.00 14.85 -11.49
N LEU A 77 -0.02 13.79 -10.69
CA LEU A 77 1.16 13.34 -9.94
C LEU A 77 2.33 12.99 -10.87
N GLY A 78 2.04 12.33 -12.01
CA GLY A 78 3.03 12.03 -13.05
C GLY A 78 3.64 13.29 -13.65
N GLN A 79 2.83 14.33 -13.91
CA GLN A 79 3.31 15.61 -14.39
C GLN A 79 4.16 16.36 -13.36
N LEU A 80 3.77 16.35 -12.07
CA LEU A 80 4.57 16.92 -10.99
C LEU A 80 5.95 16.24 -10.89
N ALA A 81 5.99 14.92 -10.97
CA ALA A 81 7.25 14.17 -10.99
C ALA A 81 8.12 14.55 -12.23
N ALA A 82 7.51 14.69 -13.40
CA ALA A 82 8.20 15.07 -14.63
C ALA A 82 8.73 16.51 -14.62
N THR A 83 8.17 17.40 -13.81
CA THR A 83 8.65 18.79 -13.63
C THR A 83 9.72 18.93 -12.55
N GLY A 84 10.07 17.84 -11.89
CA GLY A 84 11.19 17.78 -10.99
C GLY A 84 10.86 17.72 -9.50
N SER A 85 9.58 17.71 -9.10
CA SER A 85 9.22 17.40 -7.70
C SER A 85 9.50 15.93 -7.38
N LEU A 86 9.95 15.65 -6.16
CA LEU A 86 10.01 14.27 -5.66
C LEU A 86 8.58 13.86 -5.25
N VAL A 87 8.00 12.88 -5.91
CA VAL A 87 6.66 12.35 -5.54
C VAL A 87 6.80 11.01 -4.83
N LEU A 88 6.34 10.91 -3.60
CA LEU A 88 6.45 9.72 -2.74
C LEU A 88 5.07 9.19 -2.29
N ASN A 89 4.78 7.90 -2.57
CA ASN A 89 5.56 7.11 -3.52
C ASN A 89 5.29 7.56 -4.95
N SER A 90 6.12 7.08 -5.91
CA SER A 90 5.92 7.43 -7.31
C SER A 90 4.50 7.08 -7.77
N PRO A 91 3.92 7.84 -8.72
CA PRO A 91 2.58 7.52 -9.25
C PRO A 91 2.50 6.08 -9.75
N LYS A 92 3.54 5.60 -10.43
CA LYS A 92 3.58 4.22 -10.93
C LYS A 92 3.60 3.18 -9.83
N SER A 93 4.29 3.44 -8.74
CA SER A 93 4.29 2.56 -7.57
C SER A 93 2.92 2.50 -6.90
N ILE A 94 2.24 3.65 -6.77
CA ILE A 94 0.88 3.71 -6.21
C ILE A 94 -0.10 2.94 -7.09
N GLU A 95 -0.04 3.11 -8.41
CA GLU A 95 -0.85 2.40 -9.39
C GLU A 95 -0.68 0.87 -9.28
N ILE A 96 0.57 0.41 -9.19
CA ILE A 96 0.87 -1.03 -9.03
C ILE A 96 0.35 -1.55 -7.69
N ALA A 97 0.59 -0.83 -6.60
CA ALA A 97 0.28 -1.32 -5.26
C ALA A 97 -1.22 -1.30 -4.93
N VAL A 98 -2.01 -0.41 -5.53
CA VAL A 98 -3.47 -0.35 -5.31
C VAL A 98 -4.20 -1.50 -6.01
N ASP A 99 -3.65 -2.00 -7.10
CA ASP A 99 -4.16 -3.15 -7.87
C ASP A 99 -3.58 -4.45 -7.29
N LYS A 100 -4.41 -5.21 -6.57
CA LYS A 100 -3.98 -6.46 -5.92
C LYS A 100 -3.46 -7.50 -6.90
N TYR A 101 -4.03 -7.58 -8.12
CA TYR A 101 -3.55 -8.50 -9.13
C TYR A 101 -2.18 -8.08 -9.66
N LEU A 102 -2.05 -6.82 -10.09
CA LEU A 102 -0.80 -6.29 -10.65
C LEU A 102 0.34 -6.34 -9.63
N SER A 103 0.05 -5.99 -8.37
CA SER A 103 0.99 -6.08 -7.26
C SER A 103 1.53 -7.51 -7.09
N LEU A 104 0.64 -8.50 -6.94
CA LEU A 104 1.06 -9.91 -6.81
C LEU A 104 1.76 -10.44 -8.07
N ALA A 105 1.34 -10.04 -9.27
CA ALA A 105 2.01 -10.42 -10.51
C ALA A 105 3.46 -9.90 -10.55
N LYS A 106 3.70 -8.66 -10.08
CA LYS A 106 5.05 -8.09 -9.94
C LYS A 106 5.91 -8.82 -8.92
N LEU A 107 5.34 -9.15 -7.76
CA LEU A 107 6.02 -9.93 -6.73
C LEU A 107 6.41 -11.31 -7.25
N ASN A 108 5.47 -12.04 -7.86
CA ASN A 108 5.71 -13.35 -8.43
C ASN A 108 6.79 -13.32 -9.55
N ALA A 109 6.76 -12.32 -10.41
CA ALA A 109 7.77 -12.14 -11.45
C ALA A 109 9.17 -11.85 -10.88
N ALA A 110 9.25 -11.26 -9.69
CA ALA A 110 10.50 -11.07 -8.94
C ALA A 110 10.93 -12.30 -8.11
N GLY A 111 10.19 -13.41 -8.19
CA GLY A 111 10.49 -14.64 -7.44
C GLY A 111 10.05 -14.58 -5.95
N ILE A 112 9.30 -13.57 -5.56
CA ILE A 112 8.80 -13.40 -4.19
C ILE A 112 7.62 -14.36 -3.98
N PRO A 113 7.61 -15.15 -2.90
CA PRO A 113 6.53 -16.09 -2.63
C PRO A 113 5.20 -15.36 -2.34
N VAL A 114 4.16 -15.71 -3.10
CA VAL A 114 2.80 -15.20 -2.94
C VAL A 114 1.81 -16.36 -2.93
N PRO A 115 0.62 -16.23 -2.33
CA PRO A 115 -0.42 -17.25 -2.43
C PRO A 115 -0.92 -17.43 -3.86
N ALA A 116 -1.32 -18.66 -4.22
CA ALA A 116 -1.92 -18.93 -5.52
C ALA A 116 -3.19 -18.07 -5.69
N THR A 117 -3.23 -17.32 -6.78
CA THR A 117 -4.27 -16.32 -7.04
C THR A 117 -4.75 -16.41 -8.49
N PHE A 118 -6.06 -16.37 -8.68
CA PHE A 118 -6.69 -16.30 -9.99
C PHE A 118 -7.63 -15.09 -10.07
N VAL A 119 -7.67 -14.48 -11.26
CA VAL A 119 -8.59 -13.38 -11.55
C VAL A 119 -9.32 -13.70 -12.85
N SER A 120 -10.64 -13.56 -12.85
CA SER A 120 -11.49 -13.83 -14.02
C SER A 120 -12.65 -12.85 -14.10
N GLN A 121 -13.35 -12.82 -15.25
CA GLN A 121 -14.49 -11.95 -15.49
C GLN A 121 -15.78 -12.73 -15.79
N ASP A 122 -15.69 -14.05 -15.85
CA ASP A 122 -16.82 -14.92 -16.09
C ASP A 122 -16.96 -16.00 -15.00
N LEU A 123 -18.20 -16.45 -14.81
CA LEU A 123 -18.57 -17.38 -13.76
C LEU A 123 -17.93 -18.76 -13.94
N GLU A 124 -17.92 -19.29 -15.17
CA GLU A 124 -17.47 -20.67 -15.44
C GLU A 124 -15.97 -20.79 -15.14
N THR A 125 -15.17 -19.87 -15.66
CA THR A 125 -13.72 -19.80 -15.38
C THR A 125 -13.47 -19.62 -13.88
N ALA A 126 -14.25 -18.78 -13.19
CA ALA A 126 -14.09 -18.57 -11.76
C ALA A 126 -14.35 -19.86 -10.95
N LEU A 127 -15.39 -20.63 -11.29
CA LEU A 127 -15.70 -21.89 -10.60
C LEU A 127 -14.63 -22.96 -10.86
N GLN A 128 -14.09 -23.04 -12.07
CA GLN A 128 -12.95 -23.93 -12.38
C GLN A 128 -11.71 -23.58 -11.54
N HIS A 129 -11.43 -22.28 -11.36
CA HIS A 129 -10.31 -21.83 -10.52
C HIS A 129 -10.58 -22.09 -9.03
N PHE A 130 -11.81 -21.95 -8.56
CA PHE A 130 -12.19 -22.31 -7.19
C PHE A 130 -11.83 -23.76 -6.87
N GLU A 131 -12.17 -24.68 -7.78
CA GLU A 131 -11.83 -26.11 -7.63
C GLU A 131 -10.31 -26.33 -7.66
N ARG A 132 -9.58 -25.67 -8.60
CA ARG A 132 -8.11 -25.77 -8.70
C ARG A 132 -7.38 -25.26 -7.46
N LEU A 133 -7.97 -24.28 -6.75
CA LEU A 133 -7.46 -23.77 -5.47
C LEU A 133 -7.88 -24.64 -4.27
N GLY A 134 -8.52 -25.78 -4.50
CA GLY A 134 -8.89 -26.73 -3.46
C GLY A 134 -10.18 -26.40 -2.71
N GLY A 135 -11.00 -25.48 -3.21
CA GLY A 135 -12.33 -25.17 -2.66
C GLY A 135 -12.31 -24.37 -1.35
N ASP A 136 -11.20 -23.77 -0.98
CA ASP A 136 -11.06 -22.87 0.19
C ASP A 136 -10.31 -21.62 -0.22
N VAL A 137 -11.04 -20.58 -0.56
CA VAL A 137 -10.49 -19.35 -1.13
C VAL A 137 -10.89 -18.10 -0.37
N VAL A 138 -10.08 -17.06 -0.51
CA VAL A 138 -10.40 -15.71 -0.08
C VAL A 138 -10.73 -14.88 -1.32
N VAL A 139 -11.96 -14.39 -1.38
CA VAL A 139 -12.42 -13.44 -2.42
C VAL A 139 -12.24 -12.03 -1.90
N LYS A 140 -11.62 -11.18 -2.72
CA LYS A 140 -11.30 -9.79 -2.37
C LYS A 140 -11.74 -8.86 -3.49
N PRO A 141 -12.16 -7.62 -3.22
CA PRO A 141 -12.27 -6.61 -4.26
C PRO A 141 -10.86 -6.32 -4.84
N LEU A 142 -10.76 -6.12 -6.16
CA LEU A 142 -9.49 -5.79 -6.81
C LEU A 142 -8.85 -4.53 -6.21
N PHE A 143 -9.67 -3.51 -6.00
CA PHE A 143 -9.32 -2.28 -5.31
C PHE A 143 -9.99 -2.23 -3.95
N GLY A 144 -9.29 -1.79 -2.92
CA GLY A 144 -9.82 -1.69 -1.57
C GLY A 144 -8.73 -1.87 -0.52
N SER A 145 -9.04 -1.48 0.72
CA SER A 145 -8.10 -1.50 1.84
C SER A 145 -8.79 -1.90 3.14
N MET A 146 -7.99 -2.10 4.20
CA MET A 146 -8.45 -2.34 5.58
C MET A 146 -9.28 -3.60 5.78
N GLY A 147 -9.19 -4.59 4.90
CA GLY A 147 -9.95 -5.85 5.02
C GLY A 147 -11.44 -5.75 4.66
N ASN A 148 -11.87 -4.62 4.09
CA ASN A 148 -13.27 -4.45 3.69
C ASN A 148 -13.59 -5.29 2.44
N GLY A 149 -14.75 -5.95 2.44
CA GLY A 149 -15.23 -6.77 1.31
C GLY A 149 -14.44 -8.07 1.10
N ILE A 150 -13.70 -8.54 2.11
CA ILE A 150 -12.97 -9.81 2.05
C ILE A 150 -13.86 -10.93 2.61
N HIS A 151 -14.00 -12.01 1.84
CA HIS A 151 -14.81 -13.17 2.21
C HIS A 151 -14.04 -14.46 1.99
N ARG A 152 -14.03 -15.36 2.98
CA ARG A 152 -13.56 -16.74 2.82
C ARG A 152 -14.72 -17.62 2.37
N ILE A 153 -14.52 -18.39 1.33
CA ILE A 153 -15.52 -19.25 0.69
C ILE A 153 -15.00 -20.68 0.66
N GLN A 154 -15.79 -21.61 1.23
CA GLN A 154 -15.41 -23.01 1.42
C GLN A 154 -16.44 -23.99 0.82
N SER A 155 -17.42 -23.50 0.06
CA SER A 155 -18.39 -24.35 -0.61
C SER A 155 -18.70 -23.86 -2.02
N LEU A 156 -18.91 -24.79 -2.94
CA LEU A 156 -19.21 -24.51 -4.33
C LEU A 156 -20.51 -23.69 -4.49
N SER A 157 -21.52 -23.94 -3.65
CA SER A 157 -22.77 -23.19 -3.71
C SER A 157 -22.57 -21.71 -3.34
N LYS A 158 -21.76 -21.44 -2.30
CA LYS A 158 -21.44 -20.06 -1.90
C LYS A 158 -20.50 -19.38 -2.91
N ALA A 159 -19.56 -20.12 -3.51
CA ALA A 159 -18.72 -19.64 -4.58
C ALA A 159 -19.57 -19.18 -5.76
N LYS A 160 -20.50 -20.02 -6.22
CA LYS A 160 -21.42 -19.70 -7.32
C LYS A 160 -22.23 -18.42 -7.02
N GLU A 161 -22.94 -18.37 -5.89
CA GLU A 161 -23.72 -17.20 -5.47
C GLU A 161 -22.88 -15.90 -5.47
N THR A 162 -21.68 -15.96 -4.88
CA THR A 162 -20.79 -14.79 -4.78
C THR A 162 -20.28 -14.35 -6.14
N PHE A 163 -19.85 -15.31 -6.97
CA PHE A 163 -19.29 -15.00 -8.29
C PHE A 163 -20.36 -14.49 -9.27
N GLU A 164 -21.59 -15.04 -9.22
CA GLU A 164 -22.73 -14.51 -9.96
C GLU A 164 -22.98 -13.03 -9.63
N SER A 165 -23.02 -12.69 -8.34
CA SER A 165 -23.20 -11.30 -7.89
C SER A 165 -22.07 -10.36 -8.35
N LEU A 166 -20.82 -10.84 -8.38
CA LEU A 166 -19.69 -10.07 -8.88
C LEU A 166 -19.78 -9.84 -10.39
N VAL A 167 -20.16 -10.85 -11.15
CA VAL A 167 -20.39 -10.73 -12.61
C VAL A 167 -21.52 -9.76 -12.90
N GLU A 168 -22.65 -9.87 -12.21
CA GLU A 168 -23.80 -8.96 -12.35
C GLU A 168 -23.44 -7.50 -12.07
N SER A 169 -22.54 -7.27 -11.11
CA SER A 169 -22.04 -5.91 -10.79
C SER A 169 -20.86 -5.46 -11.68
N ALA A 170 -20.57 -6.17 -12.76
CA ALA A 170 -19.43 -5.90 -13.66
C ALA A 170 -18.08 -5.80 -12.92
N SER A 171 -17.92 -6.56 -11.85
CA SER A 171 -16.70 -6.67 -11.07
C SER A 171 -15.88 -7.87 -11.53
N VAL A 172 -14.55 -7.77 -11.42
CA VAL A 172 -13.67 -8.92 -11.59
C VAL A 172 -13.73 -9.83 -10.36
N ILE A 173 -13.63 -11.13 -10.58
CA ILE A 173 -13.58 -12.14 -9.53
C ILE A 173 -12.12 -12.40 -9.20
N TYR A 174 -11.64 -11.79 -8.12
CA TYR A 174 -10.31 -12.03 -7.56
C TYR A 174 -10.43 -13.06 -6.46
N GLN A 175 -9.84 -14.22 -6.66
CA GLN A 175 -9.83 -15.32 -5.68
C GLN A 175 -8.41 -15.81 -5.43
N GLN A 176 -8.07 -15.97 -4.16
CA GLN A 176 -6.76 -16.38 -3.68
C GLN A 176 -6.92 -17.59 -2.76
N GLU A 177 -6.01 -18.56 -2.81
CA GLU A 177 -6.00 -19.66 -1.85
C GLU A 177 -6.01 -19.12 -0.41
N PHE A 178 -6.77 -19.75 0.45
CA PHE A 178 -6.71 -19.46 1.88
C PHE A 178 -5.43 -20.05 2.46
N VAL A 179 -4.55 -19.21 2.98
CA VAL A 179 -3.34 -19.64 3.67
C VAL A 179 -3.66 -19.87 5.15
N PRO A 180 -3.65 -21.13 5.64
CA PRO A 180 -3.84 -21.41 7.06
C PRO A 180 -2.73 -20.76 7.88
N HIS A 181 -3.10 -19.95 8.87
CA HIS A 181 -2.15 -19.24 9.73
C HIS A 181 -2.55 -19.37 11.21
N ALA A 182 -1.61 -19.12 12.11
CA ALA A 182 -1.79 -19.28 13.56
C ALA A 182 -2.54 -18.09 14.23
N GLY A 183 -3.53 -17.50 13.55
CA GLY A 183 -4.32 -16.36 14.06
C GLY A 183 -3.58 -15.03 14.01
N PHE A 184 -2.47 -14.94 13.26
CA PHE A 184 -1.73 -13.69 13.08
C PHE A 184 -1.11 -13.57 11.69
N ASP A 185 -0.78 -12.35 11.32
CA ASP A 185 0.13 -12.00 10.24
C ASP A 185 1.17 -10.97 10.71
N LEU A 186 2.13 -10.67 9.85
CA LEU A 186 3.17 -9.68 10.10
C LEU A 186 2.94 -8.47 9.18
N ARG A 187 2.84 -7.29 9.79
CA ARG A 187 2.91 -6.00 9.10
C ARG A 187 4.33 -5.50 9.18
N LEU A 188 5.04 -5.51 8.07
CA LEU A 188 6.40 -5.01 7.92
C LEU A 188 6.32 -3.62 7.24
N LEU A 189 6.75 -2.58 7.96
CA LEU A 189 6.80 -1.22 7.42
C LEU A 189 8.21 -0.95 6.90
N VAL A 190 8.33 -0.81 5.60
CA VAL A 190 9.58 -0.47 4.89
C VAL A 190 9.67 1.05 4.77
N ILE A 191 10.83 1.62 5.14
CA ILE A 191 11.20 3.03 4.98
C ILE A 191 12.62 3.04 4.42
N GLY A 192 12.77 3.23 3.11
CA GLY A 192 14.07 3.07 2.46
C GLY A 192 14.65 1.67 2.70
N SER A 193 15.75 1.60 3.44
CA SER A 193 16.42 0.35 3.85
C SER A 193 15.98 -0.17 5.22
N GLU A 194 15.23 0.63 6.00
CA GLU A 194 14.78 0.26 7.33
C GLU A 194 13.47 -0.52 7.29
N VAL A 195 13.33 -1.50 8.19
CA VAL A 195 12.12 -2.32 8.31
C VAL A 195 11.68 -2.43 9.77
N LEU A 196 10.50 -1.92 10.05
CA LEU A 196 9.83 -2.06 11.35
C LEU A 196 8.79 -3.17 11.27
N GLY A 197 8.66 -3.98 12.33
CA GLY A 197 7.74 -5.11 12.39
C GLY A 197 6.67 -4.98 13.46
N MET A 198 5.43 -5.32 13.09
CA MET A 198 4.32 -5.46 14.01
C MET A 198 3.57 -6.76 13.68
N LYS A 199 3.37 -7.59 14.69
CA LYS A 199 2.51 -8.76 14.61
C LYS A 199 1.06 -8.33 14.84
N ARG A 200 0.17 -8.67 13.91
CA ARG A 200 -1.28 -8.40 14.04
C ARG A 200 -1.98 -9.70 14.40
N ILE A 201 -2.62 -9.74 15.55
CA ILE A 201 -3.25 -10.93 16.10
C ILE A 201 -4.75 -10.72 16.17
N ASN A 202 -5.52 -11.70 15.71
CA ASN A 202 -6.95 -11.74 15.92
C ASN A 202 -7.36 -13.15 16.38
N ALA A 203 -7.78 -13.27 17.64
CA ALA A 203 -8.16 -14.56 18.22
C ALA A 203 -9.53 -15.03 17.75
N ASP A 204 -10.39 -14.09 17.34
CA ASP A 204 -11.81 -14.36 17.04
C ASP A 204 -12.09 -14.45 15.52
N ASN A 205 -11.11 -14.04 14.70
CA ASN A 205 -11.28 -13.98 13.25
C ASN A 205 -9.96 -14.32 12.53
N TRP A 206 -10.07 -14.89 11.34
CA TRP A 206 -8.94 -15.11 10.46
C TRP A 206 -8.42 -13.80 9.81
N ILE A 207 -9.24 -12.73 9.80
CA ILE A 207 -8.80 -11.39 9.35
C ILE A 207 -8.07 -10.70 10.50
N THR A 208 -6.81 -10.39 10.31
CA THR A 208 -5.89 -9.86 11.33
C THR A 208 -5.74 -8.35 11.31
N ASN A 209 -6.34 -7.67 10.31
CA ASN A 209 -6.28 -6.22 10.19
C ASN A 209 -6.75 -5.50 11.47
N ILE A 210 -6.02 -4.45 11.89
CA ILE A 210 -6.36 -3.64 13.08
C ILE A 210 -7.77 -3.05 12.98
N SER A 211 -8.17 -2.59 11.78
CA SER A 211 -9.52 -2.07 11.50
C SER A 211 -10.64 -3.11 11.64
N GLN A 212 -10.29 -4.40 11.64
CA GLN A 212 -11.22 -5.52 11.79
C GLN A 212 -11.12 -6.19 13.18
N GLY A 213 -10.60 -5.46 14.17
CA GLY A 213 -10.48 -5.94 15.53
C GLY A 213 -9.15 -6.64 15.88
N GLY A 214 -8.23 -6.71 14.96
CA GLY A 214 -6.87 -7.21 15.23
C GLY A 214 -6.13 -6.33 16.24
N LYS A 215 -5.25 -6.96 17.03
CA LYS A 215 -4.37 -6.27 17.98
C LYS A 215 -2.94 -6.31 17.49
N GLY A 216 -2.24 -5.17 17.61
CA GLY A 216 -0.82 -5.08 17.28
C GLY A 216 0.06 -5.41 18.47
N GLU A 217 1.10 -6.21 18.24
CA GLU A 217 2.17 -6.49 19.20
C GLU A 217 3.53 -6.18 18.56
N PRO A 218 4.52 -5.73 19.35
CA PRO A 218 5.88 -5.54 18.86
C PRO A 218 6.43 -6.83 18.24
N TYR A 219 7.07 -6.70 17.09
CA TYR A 219 7.71 -7.80 16.42
C TYR A 219 9.08 -7.37 15.87
N LEU A 220 10.12 -8.14 16.16
CA LEU A 220 11.44 -7.94 15.58
C LEU A 220 11.58 -8.85 14.35
N PRO A 221 11.55 -8.31 13.13
CA PRO A 221 11.67 -9.11 11.91
C PRO A 221 13.03 -9.78 11.81
N THR A 222 13.07 -11.03 11.37
CA THR A 222 14.33 -11.71 11.05
C THR A 222 15.03 -11.05 9.87
N PRO A 223 16.34 -11.28 9.65
CA PRO A 223 17.05 -10.77 8.48
C PRO A 223 16.37 -11.17 7.15
N GLU A 224 15.86 -12.40 7.08
CA GLU A 224 15.16 -12.93 5.89
C GLU A 224 13.84 -12.21 5.64
N GLU A 225 13.08 -11.94 6.71
CA GLU A 225 11.80 -11.19 6.61
C GLU A 225 12.04 -9.73 6.21
N LYS A 226 13.09 -9.10 6.75
CA LYS A 226 13.49 -7.74 6.35
C LYS A 226 13.84 -7.70 4.87
N GLN A 227 14.67 -8.64 4.41
CA GLN A 227 15.07 -8.72 3.02
C GLN A 227 13.86 -8.93 2.10
N LEU A 228 12.97 -9.86 2.46
CA LEU A 228 11.75 -10.14 1.72
C LEU A 228 10.83 -8.91 1.62
N ALA A 229 10.70 -8.14 2.71
CA ALA A 229 9.91 -6.91 2.73
C ALA A 229 10.52 -5.83 1.83
N ILE A 230 11.84 -5.62 1.88
CA ILE A 230 12.56 -4.65 1.03
C ILE A 230 12.44 -5.04 -0.45
N GLU A 231 12.64 -6.31 -0.78
CA GLU A 231 12.47 -6.81 -2.16
C GLU A 231 11.03 -6.64 -2.65
N SER A 232 10.04 -6.88 -1.79
CA SER A 232 8.62 -6.67 -2.10
C SER A 232 8.30 -5.21 -2.39
N ALA A 233 8.80 -4.28 -1.56
CA ALA A 233 8.66 -2.84 -1.78
C ALA A 233 9.33 -2.43 -3.10
N ARG A 234 10.54 -2.92 -3.38
CA ARG A 234 11.28 -2.66 -4.61
C ARG A 234 10.56 -3.20 -5.84
N ALA A 235 9.96 -4.39 -5.78
CA ALA A 235 9.23 -5.00 -6.89
C ALA A 235 8.04 -4.15 -7.36
N VAL A 236 7.42 -3.38 -6.46
CA VAL A 236 6.37 -2.40 -6.79
C VAL A 236 6.90 -0.97 -6.95
N GLY A 237 8.20 -0.74 -6.76
CA GLY A 237 8.85 0.57 -6.91
C GLY A 237 8.57 1.53 -5.75
N ALA A 238 8.26 1.04 -4.54
CA ALA A 238 7.93 1.85 -3.39
C ALA A 238 9.14 2.06 -2.47
N HIS A 239 9.39 3.31 -2.05
CA HIS A 239 10.32 3.67 -0.98
C HIS A 239 9.70 3.50 0.41
N PHE A 240 8.38 3.71 0.50
CA PHE A 240 7.58 3.51 1.72
C PHE A 240 6.53 2.46 1.44
N ALA A 241 6.58 1.34 2.15
CA ALA A 241 5.63 0.27 1.92
C ALA A 241 5.20 -0.41 3.21
N GLY A 242 3.92 -0.76 3.29
CA GLY A 242 3.42 -1.71 4.27
C GLY A 242 3.30 -3.07 3.62
N VAL A 243 4.14 -4.01 4.00
CA VAL A 243 4.16 -5.36 3.47
C VAL A 243 3.45 -6.29 4.45
N ASP A 244 2.43 -6.99 3.99
CA ASP A 244 1.68 -7.96 4.78
C ASP A 244 2.19 -9.36 4.47
N LEU A 245 2.80 -10.01 5.48
CA LEU A 245 3.39 -11.33 5.38
C LEU A 245 2.63 -12.31 6.26
N VAL A 246 2.30 -13.46 5.70
CA VAL A 246 1.71 -14.58 6.44
C VAL A 246 2.64 -15.80 6.41
N VAL A 247 2.66 -16.55 7.51
CA VAL A 247 3.36 -17.83 7.57
C VAL A 247 2.33 -18.95 7.43
N ASP A 248 2.44 -19.72 6.36
CA ASP A 248 1.59 -20.91 6.16
C ASP A 248 1.89 -21.95 7.25
N GLN A 249 0.89 -22.22 8.07
CA GLN A 249 1.00 -23.13 9.21
C GLN A 249 1.30 -24.58 8.80
N LYS A 250 0.96 -24.99 7.58
CA LYS A 250 1.18 -26.36 7.08
C LYS A 250 2.61 -26.56 6.58
N SER A 251 3.11 -25.59 5.80
CA SER A 251 4.41 -25.71 5.14
C SER A 251 5.53 -24.92 5.81
N GLY A 252 5.20 -23.97 6.69
CA GLY A 252 6.16 -23.01 7.24
C GLY A 252 6.61 -21.94 6.25
N ARG A 253 6.05 -21.90 5.03
CA ARG A 253 6.45 -20.92 4.01
C ARG A 253 5.94 -19.53 4.37
N GLN A 254 6.79 -18.53 4.17
CA GLN A 254 6.43 -17.12 4.26
C GLN A 254 5.88 -16.66 2.91
N LEU A 255 4.71 -16.04 2.91
CA LEU A 255 4.01 -15.58 1.71
C LEU A 255 3.61 -14.12 1.87
N ILE A 256 3.86 -13.32 0.84
CA ILE A 256 3.42 -11.92 0.82
C ILE A 256 1.97 -11.85 0.33
N LEU A 257 1.10 -11.32 1.17
CA LEU A 257 -0.33 -11.16 0.89
C LEU A 257 -0.63 -9.86 0.13
N GLU A 258 0.08 -8.80 0.45
CA GLU A 258 -0.16 -7.44 -0.07
C GLU A 258 1.05 -6.55 0.15
N VAL A 259 1.27 -5.59 -0.77
CA VAL A 259 2.17 -4.46 -0.59
C VAL A 259 1.37 -3.18 -0.76
N ASN A 260 1.39 -2.31 0.25
CA ASN A 260 0.67 -1.04 0.26
C ASN A 260 1.66 0.12 0.14
N ALA A 261 1.61 0.88 -0.95
CA ALA A 261 2.48 2.05 -1.20
C ALA A 261 2.01 3.34 -0.51
N VAL A 262 0.91 3.33 0.22
CA VAL A 262 0.46 4.45 1.07
C VAL A 262 0.19 3.94 2.49
N PRO A 263 1.23 3.37 3.16
CA PRO A 263 1.04 2.68 4.43
C PRO A 263 0.68 3.64 5.55
N GLY A 264 -0.32 3.29 6.38
CA GLY A 264 -0.54 3.92 7.66
C GLY A 264 0.50 3.43 8.68
N TRP A 265 1.04 4.33 9.51
CA TRP A 265 2.05 3.98 10.52
C TRP A 265 1.60 4.25 11.96
N ARG A 266 0.42 4.82 12.20
CA ARG A 266 -0.03 5.16 13.55
C ARG A 266 -0.01 3.97 14.52
N ALA A 267 -0.48 2.81 14.07
CA ALA A 267 -0.50 1.61 14.91
C ALA A 267 0.91 1.11 15.24
N ILE A 268 1.78 0.98 14.25
CA ILE A 268 3.14 0.49 14.43
C ILE A 268 3.99 1.46 15.24
N SER A 269 3.83 2.77 15.03
CA SER A 269 4.49 3.81 15.83
C SER A 269 4.14 3.69 17.32
N ASN A 270 2.85 3.52 17.63
CA ASN A 270 2.40 3.35 19.00
C ASN A 270 2.86 2.02 19.62
N VAL A 271 2.83 0.93 18.85
CA VAL A 271 3.19 -0.41 19.34
C VAL A 271 4.70 -0.52 19.63
N LEU A 272 5.54 0.11 18.81
CA LEU A 272 7.00 0.04 18.95
C LEU A 272 7.58 1.22 19.75
N ASP A 273 6.78 2.22 20.08
CA ASP A 273 7.23 3.50 20.69
C ASP A 273 8.35 4.17 19.86
N VAL A 274 8.16 4.26 18.52
CA VAL A 274 9.13 4.87 17.60
C VAL A 274 8.50 6.02 16.83
N ASP A 275 9.32 7.04 16.53
CA ASP A 275 8.91 8.19 15.73
C ASP A 275 9.05 7.89 14.22
N VAL A 276 8.05 7.18 13.68
CA VAL A 276 8.02 6.80 12.26
C VAL A 276 8.01 8.03 11.34
N ALA A 277 7.31 9.09 11.73
CA ALA A 277 7.27 10.32 10.92
C ALA A 277 8.66 10.97 10.80
N LYS A 278 9.47 10.92 11.86
CA LYS A 278 10.85 11.41 11.81
C LYS A 278 11.73 10.56 10.90
N MET A 279 11.61 9.23 10.97
CA MET A 279 12.29 8.32 10.03
C MET A 279 11.90 8.62 8.58
N PHE A 280 10.61 8.90 8.33
CA PHE A 280 10.09 9.25 7.02
C PHE A 280 10.69 10.57 6.50
N ILE A 281 10.82 11.60 7.35
CA ILE A 281 11.45 12.87 6.98
C ILE A 281 12.94 12.66 6.66
N SER A 282 13.67 11.89 7.46
CA SER A 282 15.09 11.59 7.21
C SER A 282 15.30 10.88 5.86
N GLU A 283 14.45 9.92 5.51
CA GLU A 283 14.50 9.25 4.20
C GLU A 283 14.24 10.23 3.04
N ILE A 284 13.31 11.20 3.22
CA ILE A 284 13.09 12.26 2.22
C ILE A 284 14.36 13.12 2.03
N GLU A 285 15.01 13.49 3.12
CA GLU A 285 16.26 14.26 3.08
C GLU A 285 17.37 13.52 2.31
N GLU A 286 17.51 12.20 2.53
CA GLU A 286 18.45 11.35 1.80
C GLU A 286 18.13 11.31 0.30
N LEU A 287 16.90 11.02 -0.06
CA LEU A 287 16.44 10.96 -1.46
C LEU A 287 16.61 12.29 -2.19
N MET A 288 16.38 13.41 -1.53
CA MET A 288 16.60 14.74 -2.11
C MET A 288 18.08 15.02 -2.32
N SER A 289 18.95 14.66 -1.38
CA SER A 289 20.40 14.80 -1.49
C SER A 289 20.99 13.98 -2.65
N GLU A 290 20.51 12.72 -2.81
CA GLU A 290 20.90 11.88 -3.94
C GLU A 290 20.47 12.46 -5.28
N LYS A 291 19.26 13.00 -5.36
CA LYS A 291 18.73 13.63 -6.57
C LYS A 291 19.55 14.85 -7.00
N ASP A 292 20.00 15.69 -6.06
CA ASP A 292 20.79 16.87 -6.33
C ASP A 292 22.23 16.51 -6.75
N SER A 293 22.76 15.39 -6.24
CA SER A 293 24.10 14.91 -6.64
C SER A 293 24.16 14.30 -8.04
N HIS A 294 23.00 14.00 -8.66
CA HIS A 294 22.90 13.45 -10.02
C HIS A 294 22.47 14.51 -11.07
N ARG A 295 22.29 15.78 -10.67
CA ARG A 295 22.04 16.92 -11.56
C ARG A 295 23.33 17.67 -11.89
#